data_c9f5a7025538e396edd07484eb02c46c
#
_entry.id   c9f5a7025538e396edd07484eb02c46c
#
_cell.length_a   1.000
_cell.length_b   1.000
_cell.length_c   1.000
_cell.angle_alpha   90.00
_cell.angle_beta   90.00
_cell.angle_gamma   90.00
#
_symmetry.space_group_name_H-M   'P 1'
#
loop_
_entity.id
_entity.type
_entity.pdbx_description
1 polymer ?
#
loop_
_entity_poly.entity_id
_entity_poly.type
_entity_poly.pdbx_seq_one_letter_code
_entity_poly.pdbx_strand_id
1 'polypeptide(L)'
;MAQLLLRGEPIGPADQPIQAVLFDKDGTLSISEPMLHALAEARVFHGLRLLREHHPELTAERLTECDDLLRRAYGLEPAGVHPAGTTAVASRSHNLISTATALAQVGLGWPEALSLSEVVFAATDNLHGQGSSLRPRATQGLHALMAQLAAAGLRCAVISNDEMAGIQAFLAAEQLSGFFQACWSAEHTPRKPDPAAVHALCAELGVPAEACALIGDANSDLRMAQAAGVPVVLGYTAAWRRKPPLDPRFPQVRQWSELTVSS
;
A
#
# COMPACT_ATOMS: atom_id res chain seq x y z
N MET A 1 9.14 14.98 26.94
CA MET A 1 9.48 14.31 25.66
C MET A 1 8.25 13.56 25.20
N ALA A 2 7.85 13.74 23.96
CA ALA A 2 6.64 13.14 23.44
C ALA A 2 6.68 11.60 23.50
N GLN A 3 5.66 10.98 24.04
CA GLN A 3 5.51 9.53 24.13
C GLN A 3 4.24 9.11 23.39
N LEU A 4 4.35 8.11 22.52
CA LEU A 4 3.18 7.52 21.89
C LEU A 4 2.42 6.64 22.87
N LEU A 5 1.09 6.78 22.87
CA LEU A 5 0.19 5.97 23.67
C LEU A 5 -0.78 5.23 22.76
N LEU A 6 -0.96 3.94 22.98
CA LEU A 6 -2.00 3.15 22.37
C LEU A 6 -3.07 2.82 23.42
N ARG A 7 -4.29 3.33 23.23
CA ARG A 7 -5.42 3.18 24.19
C ARG A 7 -5.09 3.67 25.60
N GLY A 8 -4.27 4.75 25.68
CA GLY A 8 -3.83 5.32 26.93
C GLY A 8 -2.58 4.69 27.55
N GLU A 9 -2.12 3.57 27.02
CA GLU A 9 -0.93 2.89 27.49
C GLU A 9 0.30 3.28 26.67
N PRO A 10 1.44 3.61 27.31
CA PRO A 10 2.68 3.91 26.63
C PRO A 10 3.16 2.76 25.73
N ILE A 11 3.61 3.10 24.52
CA ILE A 11 4.19 2.14 23.59
C ILE A 11 5.60 2.58 23.18
N GLY A 12 6.50 1.59 23.04
CA GLY A 12 7.91 1.83 22.73
C GLY A 12 8.82 1.78 23.96
N PRO A 13 10.14 1.96 23.77
CA PRO A 13 11.11 1.95 24.83
C PRO A 13 10.90 3.14 25.78
N ALA A 14 10.97 2.90 27.09
CA ALA A 14 10.77 3.95 28.10
C ALA A 14 11.92 4.99 28.13
N ASP A 15 13.09 4.58 27.70
CA ASP A 15 14.34 5.35 27.73
C ASP A 15 14.68 6.02 26.38
N GLN A 16 13.91 5.71 25.33
CA GLN A 16 14.17 6.22 23.97
C GLN A 16 12.88 6.80 23.37
N PRO A 17 12.73 8.14 23.36
CA PRO A 17 11.53 8.76 22.82
C PRO A 17 11.43 8.57 21.31
N ILE A 18 10.21 8.34 20.84
CA ILE A 18 9.91 8.33 19.41
C ILE A 18 10.04 9.75 18.85
N GLN A 19 10.75 9.91 17.73
CA GLN A 19 10.99 11.19 17.06
C GLN A 19 10.26 11.28 15.72
N ALA A 20 9.92 10.13 15.11
CA ALA A 20 9.19 10.11 13.84
C ALA A 20 8.19 8.95 13.77
N VAL A 21 7.15 9.16 12.95
CA VAL A 21 6.18 8.13 12.59
C VAL A 21 6.18 7.93 11.08
N LEU A 22 6.46 6.71 10.65
CA LEU A 22 6.44 6.29 9.26
C LEU A 22 5.11 5.63 8.96
N PHE A 23 4.47 6.02 7.87
CA PHE A 23 3.16 5.50 7.48
C PHE A 23 3.23 4.83 6.12
N ASP A 24 2.64 3.66 6.01
CA ASP A 24 2.19 3.19 4.71
C ASP A 24 1.02 4.05 4.20
N LYS A 25 0.79 4.05 2.86
CA LYS A 25 -0.25 4.88 2.24
C LYS A 25 -1.56 4.09 2.04
N ASP A 26 -1.55 3.09 1.17
CA ASP A 26 -2.77 2.42 0.71
C ASP A 26 -3.24 1.38 1.74
N GLY A 27 -4.46 1.57 2.26
CA GLY A 27 -4.94 0.74 3.36
C GLY A 27 -4.52 1.23 4.76
N THR A 28 -3.74 2.31 4.84
CA THR A 28 -3.34 2.94 6.10
C THR A 28 -3.75 4.41 6.15
N LEU A 29 -3.05 5.29 5.44
CA LEU A 29 -3.44 6.70 5.33
C LEU A 29 -4.69 6.87 4.49
N SER A 30 -4.87 6.04 3.46
CA SER A 30 -5.93 6.15 2.47
C SER A 30 -6.85 4.93 2.42
N ILE A 31 -8.13 5.19 2.16
CA ILE A 31 -9.12 4.18 1.76
C ILE A 31 -8.98 4.02 0.24
N SER A 32 -8.15 3.09 -0.20
CA SER A 32 -7.82 2.86 -1.61
C SER A 32 -8.58 1.69 -2.23
N GLU A 33 -9.25 0.86 -1.44
CA GLU A 33 -9.91 -0.36 -1.91
C GLU A 33 -10.86 -0.15 -3.10
N PRO A 34 -11.75 0.88 -3.14
CA PRO A 34 -12.65 1.07 -4.28
C PRO A 34 -11.90 1.36 -5.59
N MET A 35 -10.84 2.15 -5.52
CA MET A 35 -9.99 2.45 -6.67
C MET A 35 -9.20 1.22 -7.12
N LEU A 36 -8.58 0.52 -6.19
CA LEU A 36 -7.80 -0.70 -6.46
C LEU A 36 -8.66 -1.81 -7.03
N HIS A 37 -9.90 -1.97 -6.54
CA HIS A 37 -10.87 -2.92 -7.10
C HIS A 37 -11.18 -2.58 -8.57
N ALA A 38 -11.52 -1.32 -8.86
CA ALA A 38 -11.82 -0.88 -10.20
C ALA A 38 -10.61 -1.01 -11.15
N LEU A 39 -9.40 -0.74 -10.66
CA LEU A 39 -8.16 -0.93 -11.43
C LEU A 39 -7.93 -2.40 -11.77
N ALA A 40 -8.11 -3.31 -10.81
CA ALA A 40 -7.94 -4.74 -11.05
C ALA A 40 -8.99 -5.28 -12.03
N GLU A 41 -10.26 -4.88 -11.91
CA GLU A 41 -11.33 -5.23 -12.86
C GLU A 41 -11.00 -4.71 -14.28
N ALA A 42 -10.50 -3.50 -14.41
CA ALA A 42 -10.08 -2.95 -15.69
C ALA A 42 -8.93 -3.76 -16.30
N ARG A 43 -7.94 -4.18 -15.52
CA ARG A 43 -6.83 -5.03 -15.98
C ARG A 43 -7.31 -6.39 -16.45
N VAL A 44 -8.24 -7.03 -15.72
CA VAL A 44 -8.87 -8.28 -16.16
C VAL A 44 -9.59 -8.07 -17.50
N PHE A 45 -10.45 -7.06 -17.60
CA PHE A 45 -11.20 -6.74 -18.81
C PHE A 45 -10.29 -6.50 -20.02
N HIS A 46 -9.27 -5.64 -19.87
CA HIS A 46 -8.34 -5.34 -20.94
C HIS A 46 -7.49 -6.55 -21.33
N GLY A 47 -7.04 -7.35 -20.37
CA GLY A 47 -6.31 -8.59 -20.63
C GLY A 47 -7.11 -9.58 -21.46
N LEU A 48 -8.35 -9.86 -21.08
CA LEU A 48 -9.23 -10.76 -21.82
C LEU A 48 -9.61 -10.22 -23.20
N ARG A 49 -9.79 -8.91 -23.34
CA ARG A 49 -10.05 -8.27 -24.62
C ARG A 49 -8.89 -8.47 -25.59
N LEU A 50 -7.68 -8.15 -25.12
CA LEU A 50 -6.46 -8.30 -25.94
C LEU A 50 -6.19 -9.77 -26.30
N LEU A 51 -6.43 -10.71 -25.36
CA LEU A 51 -6.33 -12.14 -25.69
C LEU A 51 -7.27 -12.54 -26.83
N ARG A 52 -8.53 -12.11 -26.82
CA ARG A 52 -9.48 -12.41 -27.90
C ARG A 52 -9.06 -11.79 -29.23
N GLU A 53 -8.48 -10.59 -29.20
CA GLU A 53 -8.04 -9.86 -30.39
C GLU A 53 -6.79 -10.47 -31.02
N HIS A 54 -5.82 -10.88 -30.22
CA HIS A 54 -4.51 -11.35 -30.70
C HIS A 54 -4.38 -12.87 -30.77
N HIS A 55 -5.22 -13.62 -30.05
CA HIS A 55 -5.21 -15.07 -29.94
C HIS A 55 -6.60 -15.66 -30.21
N PRO A 56 -7.13 -15.49 -31.43
CA PRO A 56 -8.46 -15.99 -31.80
C PRO A 56 -8.56 -17.53 -31.75
N GLU A 57 -7.43 -18.24 -31.72
CA GLU A 57 -7.35 -19.69 -31.55
C GLU A 57 -7.64 -20.16 -30.11
N LEU A 58 -7.62 -19.27 -29.10
CA LEU A 58 -7.94 -19.65 -27.75
C LEU A 58 -9.42 -19.98 -27.61
N THR A 59 -9.68 -21.12 -26.98
CA THR A 59 -11.06 -21.57 -26.73
C THR A 59 -11.75 -20.72 -25.64
N ALA A 60 -13.07 -20.77 -25.61
CA ALA A 60 -13.86 -20.09 -24.59
C ALA A 60 -13.51 -20.57 -23.16
N GLU A 61 -13.18 -21.85 -23.01
CA GLU A 61 -12.73 -22.43 -21.74
C GLU A 61 -11.41 -21.81 -21.28
N ARG A 62 -10.44 -21.62 -22.20
CA ARG A 62 -9.16 -20.97 -21.87
C ARG A 62 -9.32 -19.52 -21.50
N LEU A 63 -10.24 -18.80 -22.14
CA LEU A 63 -10.54 -17.42 -21.78
C LEU A 63 -11.22 -17.32 -20.39
N THR A 64 -12.09 -18.27 -20.06
CA THR A 64 -12.72 -18.37 -18.73
C THR A 64 -11.68 -18.71 -17.66
N GLU A 65 -10.77 -19.65 -17.95
CA GLU A 65 -9.66 -19.98 -17.07
C GLU A 65 -8.75 -18.77 -16.82
N CYS A 66 -8.46 -17.98 -17.87
CA CYS A 66 -7.67 -16.76 -17.76
C CYS A 66 -8.35 -15.72 -16.86
N ASP A 67 -9.67 -15.50 -17.02
CA ASP A 67 -10.44 -14.59 -16.16
C ASP A 67 -10.29 -15.00 -14.68
N ASP A 68 -10.49 -16.28 -14.38
CA ASP A 68 -10.38 -16.81 -13.02
C ASP A 68 -8.95 -16.69 -12.46
N LEU A 69 -7.94 -17.00 -13.26
CA LEU A 69 -6.53 -16.86 -12.89
C LEU A 69 -6.17 -15.40 -12.58
N LEU A 70 -6.57 -14.45 -13.42
CA LEU A 70 -6.31 -13.03 -13.22
C LEU A 70 -7.01 -12.51 -11.95
N ARG A 71 -8.29 -12.86 -11.75
CA ARG A 71 -9.04 -12.48 -10.56
C ARG A 71 -8.39 -12.99 -9.29
N ARG A 72 -8.00 -14.26 -9.26
CA ARG A 72 -7.29 -14.86 -8.12
C ARG A 72 -5.91 -14.24 -7.92
N ALA A 73 -5.17 -13.99 -8.98
CA ALA A 73 -3.85 -13.35 -8.91
C ALA A 73 -3.94 -11.95 -8.29
N TYR A 74 -4.93 -11.16 -8.67
CA TYR A 74 -5.15 -9.82 -8.11
C TYR A 74 -5.77 -9.83 -6.72
N GLY A 75 -6.31 -10.95 -6.27
CA GLY A 75 -7.06 -11.03 -5.02
C GLY A 75 -8.42 -10.37 -5.12
N LEU A 76 -9.05 -10.37 -6.30
CA LEU A 76 -10.41 -9.87 -6.49
C LEU A 76 -11.42 -10.77 -5.76
N GLU A 77 -12.28 -10.14 -4.97
CA GLU A 77 -13.41 -10.74 -4.27
C GLU A 77 -14.72 -10.13 -4.79
N PRO A 78 -15.89 -10.77 -4.60
CA PRO A 78 -17.16 -10.25 -5.13
C PRO A 78 -17.52 -8.82 -4.68
N ALA A 79 -16.98 -8.36 -3.55
CA ALA A 79 -17.28 -7.06 -2.98
C ALA A 79 -16.05 -6.15 -2.83
N GLY A 80 -14.89 -6.52 -3.34
CA GLY A 80 -13.68 -5.70 -3.18
C GLY A 80 -12.38 -6.45 -3.49
N VAL A 81 -11.32 -6.09 -2.81
CA VAL A 81 -9.99 -6.69 -2.96
C VAL A 81 -9.57 -7.32 -1.65
N HIS A 82 -9.01 -8.53 -1.71
CA HIS A 82 -8.41 -9.14 -0.53
C HIS A 82 -7.22 -8.28 -0.05
N PRO A 83 -7.22 -7.82 1.22
CA PRO A 83 -6.21 -6.87 1.72
C PRO A 83 -4.78 -7.42 1.79
N ALA A 84 -4.58 -8.71 1.53
CA ALA A 84 -3.26 -9.32 1.35
C ALA A 84 -3.07 -9.85 -0.10
N GLY A 85 -3.94 -9.48 -1.04
CA GLY A 85 -3.81 -9.79 -2.46
C GLY A 85 -2.76 -8.91 -3.15
N THR A 86 -2.32 -9.31 -4.35
CA THR A 86 -1.25 -8.55 -5.04
C THR A 86 -1.66 -7.12 -5.35
N THR A 87 -2.92 -6.87 -5.69
CA THR A 87 -3.43 -5.52 -5.95
C THR A 87 -3.32 -4.61 -4.73
N ALA A 88 -3.53 -5.17 -3.52
CA ALA A 88 -3.49 -4.41 -2.27
C ALA A 88 -2.07 -4.09 -1.81
N VAL A 89 -1.13 -5.05 -1.92
CA VAL A 89 0.16 -4.96 -1.20
C VAL A 89 1.39 -4.95 -2.11
N ALA A 90 1.26 -5.36 -3.38
CA ALA A 90 2.40 -5.49 -4.28
C ALA A 90 2.61 -4.22 -5.13
N SER A 91 3.84 -4.00 -5.54
CA SER A 91 4.17 -2.92 -6.48
C SER A 91 3.54 -3.15 -7.87
N ARG A 92 3.47 -2.10 -8.69
CA ARG A 92 3.03 -2.19 -10.09
C ARG A 92 3.80 -3.27 -10.86
N SER A 93 5.13 -3.34 -10.70
CA SER A 93 5.96 -4.34 -11.38
C SER A 93 5.64 -5.78 -10.96
N HIS A 94 5.39 -6.02 -9.68
CA HIS A 94 4.98 -7.35 -9.20
C HIS A 94 3.59 -7.75 -9.72
N ASN A 95 2.65 -6.82 -9.76
CA ASN A 95 1.34 -7.04 -10.36
C ASN A 95 1.44 -7.36 -11.86
N LEU A 96 2.33 -6.69 -12.60
CA LEU A 96 2.60 -6.96 -14.00
C LEU A 96 3.11 -8.39 -14.22
N ILE A 97 4.09 -8.82 -13.43
CA ILE A 97 4.60 -10.21 -13.46
C ILE A 97 3.50 -11.22 -13.10
N SER A 98 2.67 -10.92 -12.13
CA SER A 98 1.53 -11.76 -11.75
C SER A 98 0.54 -11.92 -12.92
N THR A 99 0.29 -10.85 -13.67
CA THR A 99 -0.53 -10.86 -14.89
C THR A 99 0.10 -11.72 -15.98
N ALA A 100 1.38 -11.51 -16.27
CA ALA A 100 2.11 -12.28 -17.27
C ALA A 100 2.12 -13.79 -16.93
N THR A 101 2.23 -14.11 -15.63
CA THR A 101 2.15 -15.51 -15.17
C THR A 101 0.78 -16.12 -15.45
N ALA A 102 -0.31 -15.38 -15.19
CA ALA A 102 -1.67 -15.85 -15.49
C ALA A 102 -1.88 -16.08 -16.99
N LEU A 103 -1.38 -15.17 -17.83
CA LEU A 103 -1.44 -15.30 -19.29
C LEU A 103 -0.62 -16.50 -19.81
N ALA A 104 0.57 -16.73 -19.22
CA ALA A 104 1.40 -17.87 -19.60
C ALA A 104 0.74 -19.22 -19.25
N GLN A 105 -0.02 -19.29 -18.16
CA GLN A 105 -0.74 -20.52 -17.76
C GLN A 105 -1.84 -20.92 -18.75
N VAL A 106 -2.38 -19.98 -19.51
CA VAL A 106 -3.38 -20.30 -20.56
C VAL A 106 -2.76 -20.56 -21.93
N GLY A 107 -1.42 -20.61 -22.02
CA GLY A 107 -0.70 -21.09 -23.19
C GLY A 107 0.15 -20.07 -23.93
N LEU A 108 0.20 -18.80 -23.50
CA LEU A 108 1.10 -17.83 -24.11
C LEU A 108 2.57 -18.13 -23.75
N GLY A 109 3.47 -17.89 -24.71
CA GLY A 109 4.90 -17.87 -24.44
C GLY A 109 5.25 -16.74 -23.47
N TRP A 110 6.23 -16.94 -22.58
CA TRP A 110 6.59 -15.95 -21.57
C TRP A 110 6.87 -14.53 -22.12
N PRO A 111 7.68 -14.34 -23.19
CA PRO A 111 7.91 -12.99 -23.73
C PRO A 111 6.64 -12.31 -24.22
N GLU A 112 5.72 -13.07 -24.79
CA GLU A 112 4.44 -12.59 -25.30
C GLU A 112 3.49 -12.23 -24.15
N ALA A 113 3.38 -13.10 -23.15
CA ALA A 113 2.61 -12.84 -21.94
C ALA A 113 3.09 -11.55 -21.22
N LEU A 114 4.40 -11.34 -21.15
CA LEU A 114 4.98 -10.13 -20.57
C LEU A 114 4.64 -8.89 -21.39
N SER A 115 4.85 -8.92 -22.73
CA SER A 115 4.52 -7.80 -23.60
C SER A 115 3.03 -7.44 -23.56
N LEU A 116 2.15 -8.45 -23.56
CA LEU A 116 0.71 -8.22 -23.46
C LEU A 116 0.33 -7.58 -22.09
N SER A 117 0.98 -8.04 -21.03
CA SER A 117 0.78 -7.43 -19.69
C SER A 117 1.20 -5.96 -19.66
N GLU A 118 2.30 -5.59 -20.31
CA GLU A 118 2.72 -4.19 -20.42
C GLU A 118 1.67 -3.33 -21.13
N VAL A 119 1.08 -3.85 -22.21
CA VAL A 119 -0.01 -3.16 -22.94
C VAL A 119 -1.25 -2.99 -22.05
N VAL A 120 -1.64 -4.03 -21.29
CA VAL A 120 -2.75 -3.95 -20.31
C VAL A 120 -2.48 -2.87 -19.28
N PHE A 121 -1.28 -2.83 -18.72
CA PHE A 121 -0.92 -1.87 -17.67
C PHE A 121 -0.85 -0.45 -18.21
N ALA A 122 -0.23 -0.23 -19.36
CA ALA A 122 -0.19 1.08 -20.00
C ALA A 122 -1.61 1.63 -20.29
N ALA A 123 -2.54 0.77 -20.67
CA ALA A 123 -3.93 1.14 -20.93
C ALA A 123 -4.73 1.45 -19.66
N THR A 124 -4.30 0.94 -18.49
CA THR A 124 -5.08 1.01 -17.25
C THR A 124 -4.48 1.93 -16.18
N ASP A 125 -3.19 2.24 -16.23
CA ASP A 125 -2.51 3.04 -15.22
C ASP A 125 -3.11 4.46 -15.06
N ASN A 126 -3.66 5.04 -16.12
CA ASN A 126 -4.24 6.38 -16.12
C ASN A 126 -5.78 6.42 -16.00
N LEU A 127 -6.45 5.27 -15.84
CA LEU A 127 -7.93 5.21 -15.79
C LEU A 127 -8.53 5.97 -14.59
N HIS A 128 -7.75 6.19 -13.55
CA HIS A 128 -8.19 6.85 -12.32
C HIS A 128 -7.48 8.19 -12.08
N GLY A 129 -7.03 8.85 -13.15
CA GLY A 129 -6.40 10.17 -13.12
C GLY A 129 -7.29 11.26 -12.52
N GLN A 130 -6.83 12.51 -12.58
CA GLN A 130 -7.52 13.68 -12.04
C GLN A 130 -8.99 13.75 -12.53
N GLY A 131 -9.92 13.82 -11.55
CA GLY A 131 -11.37 13.89 -11.83
C GLY A 131 -12.14 12.60 -11.59
N SER A 132 -11.49 11.48 -11.29
CA SER A 132 -12.18 10.24 -10.93
C SER A 132 -12.91 10.38 -9.59
N SER A 133 -14.18 9.92 -9.54
CA SER A 133 -14.94 9.78 -8.29
C SER A 133 -14.38 8.70 -7.35
N LEU A 134 -13.49 7.84 -7.87
CA LEU A 134 -12.89 6.70 -7.16
C LEU A 134 -11.50 7.02 -6.56
N ARG A 135 -11.10 8.31 -6.51
CA ARG A 135 -9.83 8.67 -5.89
C ARG A 135 -9.76 8.23 -4.41
N PRO A 136 -8.58 7.82 -3.92
CA PRO A 136 -8.38 7.50 -2.50
C PRO A 136 -8.78 8.65 -1.60
N ARG A 137 -9.40 8.35 -0.46
CA ARG A 137 -9.78 9.31 0.58
C ARG A 137 -8.97 9.03 1.83
N ALA A 138 -8.70 10.08 2.61
CA ALA A 138 -8.07 9.92 3.92
C ALA A 138 -8.94 9.04 4.84
N THR A 139 -8.28 8.19 5.63
CA THR A 139 -8.95 7.39 6.65
C THR A 139 -9.52 8.27 7.74
N GLN A 140 -10.64 7.83 8.32
CA GLN A 140 -11.39 8.63 9.30
C GLN A 140 -10.53 8.96 10.53
N GLY A 141 -10.46 10.25 10.89
CA GLY A 141 -9.71 10.72 12.05
C GLY A 141 -8.22 10.98 11.79
N LEU A 142 -7.71 10.72 10.58
CA LEU A 142 -6.29 10.90 10.23
C LEU A 142 -5.83 12.35 10.46
N HIS A 143 -6.59 13.36 10.02
CA HIS A 143 -6.22 14.77 10.20
C HIS A 143 -6.02 15.15 11.68
N ALA A 144 -6.88 14.63 12.56
CA ALA A 144 -6.75 14.87 14.00
C ALA A 144 -5.47 14.24 14.58
N LEU A 145 -5.13 13.03 14.14
CA LEU A 145 -3.87 12.39 14.51
C LEU A 145 -2.68 13.20 13.99
N MET A 146 -2.67 13.59 12.71
CA MET A 146 -1.56 14.35 12.12
C MET A 146 -1.34 15.68 12.84
N ALA A 147 -2.42 16.37 13.21
CA ALA A 147 -2.32 17.60 14.02
C ALA A 147 -1.71 17.35 15.41
N GLN A 148 -2.06 16.25 16.08
CA GLN A 148 -1.48 15.87 17.37
C GLN A 148 0.01 15.54 17.24
N LEU A 149 0.41 14.75 16.24
CA LEU A 149 1.82 14.41 15.99
C LEU A 149 2.65 15.66 15.71
N ALA A 150 2.14 16.56 14.87
CA ALA A 150 2.80 17.84 14.55
C ALA A 150 2.94 18.74 15.79
N ALA A 151 1.88 18.87 16.61
CA ALA A 151 1.93 19.65 17.85
C ALA A 151 2.93 19.10 18.86
N ALA A 152 3.15 17.78 18.84
CA ALA A 152 4.17 17.11 19.67
C ALA A 152 5.58 17.17 19.07
N GLY A 153 5.77 17.79 17.91
CA GLY A 153 7.06 17.89 17.23
C GLY A 153 7.56 16.59 16.59
N LEU A 154 6.68 15.60 16.40
CA LEU A 154 7.03 14.35 15.74
C LEU A 154 7.07 14.54 14.22
N ARG A 155 8.15 14.06 13.59
CA ARG A 155 8.27 14.04 12.13
C ARG A 155 7.41 12.91 11.56
N CYS A 156 6.85 13.13 10.37
CA CYS A 156 6.07 12.11 9.69
C CYS A 156 6.60 11.90 8.28
N ALA A 157 6.60 10.65 7.82
CA ALA A 157 6.97 10.30 6.46
C ALA A 157 6.08 9.18 5.91
N VAL A 158 5.96 9.15 4.59
CA VAL A 158 5.26 8.08 3.86
C VAL A 158 6.28 7.08 3.32
N ILE A 159 5.98 5.77 3.45
CA ILE A 159 6.72 4.70 2.77
C ILE A 159 5.71 3.80 2.05
N SER A 160 5.74 3.78 0.71
CA SER A 160 4.68 3.15 -0.10
C SER A 160 5.24 2.39 -1.30
N ASN A 161 4.47 1.39 -1.77
CA ASN A 161 4.68 0.72 -3.06
C ASN A 161 4.03 1.48 -4.25
N ASP A 162 3.44 2.65 -3.99
CA ASP A 162 2.94 3.56 -5.02
C ASP A 162 4.07 4.41 -5.61
N GLU A 163 3.85 5.00 -6.78
CA GLU A 163 4.75 5.96 -7.41
C GLU A 163 4.70 7.32 -6.68
N MET A 164 5.75 8.09 -6.76
CA MET A 164 5.85 9.40 -6.08
C MET A 164 4.68 10.32 -6.46
N ALA A 165 4.32 10.36 -7.74
CA ALA A 165 3.20 11.16 -8.22
C ALA A 165 1.87 10.78 -7.56
N GLY A 166 1.61 9.49 -7.35
CA GLY A 166 0.41 8.98 -6.65
C GLY A 166 0.38 9.39 -5.18
N ILE A 167 1.52 9.27 -4.49
CA ILE A 167 1.65 9.71 -3.09
C ILE A 167 1.37 11.22 -2.98
N GLN A 168 2.02 12.03 -3.79
CA GLN A 168 1.88 13.50 -3.78
C GLN A 168 0.46 13.94 -4.12
N ALA A 169 -0.17 13.31 -5.13
CA ALA A 169 -1.55 13.61 -5.52
C ALA A 169 -2.54 13.32 -4.39
N PHE A 170 -2.37 12.19 -3.67
CA PHE A 170 -3.19 11.87 -2.50
C PHE A 170 -2.99 12.89 -1.37
N LEU A 171 -1.74 13.17 -0.99
CA LEU A 171 -1.44 14.10 0.09
C LEU A 171 -1.97 15.51 -0.20
N ALA A 172 -1.85 15.97 -1.44
CA ALA A 172 -2.37 17.27 -1.86
C ALA A 172 -3.91 17.30 -1.85
N ALA A 173 -4.56 16.29 -2.42
CA ALA A 173 -6.01 16.20 -2.49
C ALA A 173 -6.68 16.16 -1.11
N GLU A 174 -6.04 15.51 -0.15
CA GLU A 174 -6.53 15.37 1.22
C GLU A 174 -5.93 16.43 2.18
N GLN A 175 -5.22 17.44 1.67
CA GLN A 175 -4.62 18.54 2.46
C GLN A 175 -3.65 18.06 3.56
N LEU A 176 -2.92 16.99 3.27
CA LEU A 176 -1.98 16.35 4.21
C LEU A 176 -0.51 16.70 3.93
N SER A 177 -0.19 17.35 2.79
CA SER A 177 1.20 17.59 2.36
C SER A 177 2.06 18.29 3.41
N GLY A 178 1.49 19.21 4.19
CA GLY A 178 2.22 19.96 5.22
C GLY A 178 2.63 19.14 6.44
N PHE A 179 2.11 17.93 6.61
CA PHE A 179 2.43 17.07 7.75
C PHE A 179 3.59 16.12 7.47
N PHE A 180 3.93 15.86 6.21
CA PHE A 180 4.94 14.88 5.84
C PHE A 180 6.22 15.56 5.34
N GLN A 181 7.36 15.21 5.93
CA GLN A 181 8.67 15.77 5.63
C GLN A 181 9.42 14.98 4.56
N ALA A 182 9.09 13.69 4.38
CA ALA A 182 9.71 12.82 3.38
C ALA A 182 8.71 11.77 2.86
N CYS A 183 8.98 11.28 1.65
CA CYS A 183 8.20 10.21 1.03
C CYS A 183 9.14 9.22 0.33
N TRP A 184 8.99 7.92 0.62
CA TRP A 184 9.69 6.82 -0.03
C TRP A 184 8.72 6.03 -0.89
N SER A 185 8.89 6.06 -2.20
CA SER A 185 8.00 5.47 -3.21
C SER A 185 8.59 4.20 -3.82
N ALA A 186 7.82 3.55 -4.69
CA ALA A 186 8.28 2.42 -5.50
C ALA A 186 9.43 2.78 -6.48
N GLU A 187 9.68 4.07 -6.71
CA GLU A 187 10.75 4.55 -7.59
C GLU A 187 12.11 4.62 -6.88
N HIS A 188 12.13 4.60 -5.55
CA HIS A 188 13.36 4.61 -4.75
C HIS A 188 13.99 3.21 -4.67
N THR A 189 15.30 3.21 -4.38
CA THR A 189 16.08 1.98 -4.13
C THR A 189 16.85 2.17 -2.83
N PRO A 190 16.76 1.21 -1.88
CA PRO A 190 15.97 -0.03 -1.91
C PRO A 190 14.47 0.19 -1.82
N ARG A 191 13.66 -0.78 -2.29
CA ARG A 191 12.19 -0.73 -2.29
C ARG A 191 11.61 -1.52 -1.13
N LYS A 192 10.38 -1.19 -0.71
CA LYS A 192 9.58 -2.10 0.13
C LYS A 192 9.48 -3.47 -0.55
N PRO A 193 9.58 -4.58 0.19
CA PRO A 193 9.68 -4.69 1.66
C PRO A 193 11.11 -4.82 2.21
N ASP A 194 12.13 -4.27 1.54
CA ASP A 194 13.52 -4.31 2.03
C ASP A 194 13.65 -3.41 3.28
N PRO A 195 14.15 -3.90 4.42
CA PRO A 195 14.39 -3.09 5.62
C PRO A 195 15.29 -1.88 5.38
N ALA A 196 16.20 -1.95 4.41
CA ALA A 196 17.05 -0.85 4.03
C ALA A 196 16.28 0.36 3.48
N ALA A 197 15.04 0.18 2.97
CA ALA A 197 14.16 1.28 2.59
C ALA A 197 13.74 2.12 3.81
N VAL A 198 13.51 1.49 4.95
CA VAL A 198 13.21 2.19 6.22
C VAL A 198 14.42 3.00 6.67
N HIS A 199 15.62 2.41 6.65
CA HIS A 199 16.85 3.12 7.02
C HIS A 199 17.13 4.31 6.11
N ALA A 200 16.90 4.17 4.80
CA ALA A 200 17.09 5.26 3.84
C ALA A 200 16.10 6.41 4.09
N LEU A 201 14.82 6.11 4.32
CA LEU A 201 13.82 7.11 4.68
C LEU A 201 14.13 7.79 6.02
N CYS A 202 14.60 7.03 7.01
CA CYS A 202 15.03 7.57 8.30
C CYS A 202 16.22 8.51 8.15
N ALA A 203 17.16 8.22 7.25
CA ALA A 203 18.28 9.09 6.94
C ALA A 203 17.82 10.42 6.31
N GLU A 204 16.83 10.41 5.41
CA GLU A 204 16.23 11.64 4.87
C GLU A 204 15.56 12.47 5.97
N LEU A 205 14.90 11.82 6.92
CA LEU A 205 14.29 12.49 8.06
C LEU A 205 15.31 13.00 9.09
N GLY A 206 16.56 12.52 9.02
CA GLY A 206 17.58 12.81 10.02
C GLY A 206 17.25 12.22 11.40
N VAL A 207 16.66 11.01 11.44
CA VAL A 207 16.33 10.26 12.68
C VAL A 207 16.77 8.80 12.52
N PRO A 208 17.23 8.14 13.58
CA PRO A 208 17.53 6.71 13.52
C PRO A 208 16.26 5.85 13.53
N ALA A 209 16.30 4.67 12.93
CA ALA A 209 15.14 3.76 12.88
C ALA A 209 14.63 3.37 14.27
N GLU A 210 15.54 3.27 15.24
CA GLU A 210 15.27 2.95 16.64
C GLU A 210 14.47 4.05 17.37
N ALA A 211 14.42 5.27 16.82
CA ALA A 211 13.60 6.37 17.31
C ALA A 211 12.32 6.59 16.46
N CYS A 212 11.92 5.60 15.67
CA CYS A 212 10.73 5.67 14.83
C CYS A 212 9.62 4.74 15.29
N ALA A 213 8.39 5.08 14.93
CA ALA A 213 7.28 4.16 14.83
C ALA A 213 6.94 3.91 13.36
N LEU A 214 6.42 2.71 13.01
CA LEU A 214 5.86 2.45 11.69
C LEU A 214 4.45 1.88 11.80
N ILE A 215 3.56 2.41 10.97
CA ILE A 215 2.16 1.98 10.90
C ILE A 215 1.85 1.56 9.47
N GLY A 216 1.34 0.33 9.31
CA GLY A 216 0.97 -0.23 8.02
C GLY A 216 -0.15 -1.25 8.15
N ASP A 217 -0.77 -1.63 7.05
CA ASP A 217 -1.90 -2.56 7.00
C ASP A 217 -1.53 -3.95 6.45
N ALA A 218 -0.27 -4.16 6.07
CA ALA A 218 0.23 -5.41 5.53
C ALA A 218 1.35 -6.01 6.39
N ASN A 219 1.41 -7.35 6.46
CA ASN A 219 2.49 -8.04 7.17
C ASN A 219 3.88 -7.76 6.58
N SER A 220 3.97 -7.39 5.29
CA SER A 220 5.20 -6.94 4.65
C SER A 220 5.76 -5.69 5.33
N ASP A 221 4.91 -4.72 5.64
CA ASP A 221 5.29 -3.47 6.29
C ASP A 221 5.78 -3.72 7.72
N LEU A 222 4.99 -4.52 8.46
CA LEU A 222 5.27 -4.79 9.87
C LEU A 222 6.59 -5.56 10.03
N ARG A 223 6.83 -6.57 9.17
CA ARG A 223 8.08 -7.35 9.18
C ARG A 223 9.27 -6.53 8.70
N MET A 224 9.08 -5.69 7.68
CA MET A 224 10.10 -4.76 7.20
C MET A 224 10.55 -3.81 8.31
N ALA A 225 9.59 -3.19 9.01
CA ALA A 225 9.87 -2.29 10.12
C ALA A 225 10.59 -3.01 11.27
N GLN A 226 10.12 -4.21 11.65
CA GLN A 226 10.76 -5.01 12.68
C GLN A 226 12.19 -5.38 12.29
N ALA A 227 12.42 -5.79 11.05
CA ALA A 227 13.77 -6.14 10.56
C ALA A 227 14.70 -4.91 10.47
N ALA A 228 14.15 -3.71 10.32
CA ALA A 228 14.89 -2.44 10.37
C ALA A 228 15.16 -1.94 11.80
N GLY A 229 14.72 -2.66 12.83
CA GLY A 229 14.92 -2.28 14.22
C GLY A 229 13.97 -1.19 14.73
N VAL A 230 12.86 -0.94 14.04
CA VAL A 230 11.83 0.01 14.50
C VAL A 230 11.15 -0.55 15.77
N PRO A 231 11.18 0.16 16.91
CA PRO A 231 10.68 -0.38 18.19
C PRO A 231 9.16 -0.39 18.31
N VAL A 232 8.47 0.51 17.60
CA VAL A 232 7.01 0.61 17.62
C VAL A 232 6.47 0.29 16.25
N VAL A 233 5.90 -0.91 16.10
CA VAL A 233 5.32 -1.39 14.83
C VAL A 233 3.85 -1.70 15.06
N LEU A 234 2.98 -0.98 14.36
CA LEU A 234 1.52 -1.06 14.53
C LEU A 234 0.82 -1.47 13.24
N GLY A 235 -0.14 -2.38 13.37
CA GLY A 235 -0.99 -2.79 12.26
C GLY A 235 -2.28 -1.96 12.19
N TYR A 236 -2.54 -1.24 11.09
CA TYR A 236 -3.82 -0.55 10.87
C TYR A 236 -4.84 -1.46 10.20
N THR A 237 -6.12 -1.43 10.66
CA THR A 237 -7.10 -2.44 10.23
C THR A 237 -8.43 -1.88 9.72
N ALA A 238 -8.59 -0.57 9.60
CA ALA A 238 -9.90 0.04 9.36
C ALA A 238 -10.11 0.56 7.92
N ALA A 239 -9.10 0.51 7.04
CA ALA A 239 -9.22 1.04 5.68
C ALA A 239 -9.79 0.06 4.65
N TRP A 240 -9.95 -1.20 5.01
CA TRP A 240 -10.47 -2.26 4.15
C TRP A 240 -11.83 -2.75 4.64
N ARG A 241 -12.69 -3.17 3.72
CA ARG A 241 -13.98 -3.83 4.06
C ARG A 241 -13.74 -5.13 4.82
N ARG A 242 -12.77 -5.91 4.37
CA ARG A 242 -12.32 -7.11 5.04
C ARG A 242 -11.11 -6.78 5.91
N LYS A 243 -11.14 -7.17 7.18
CA LYS A 243 -10.01 -6.98 8.08
C LYS A 243 -8.74 -7.62 7.51
N PRO A 244 -7.61 -6.88 7.42
CA PRO A 244 -6.33 -7.46 7.00
C PRO A 244 -5.89 -8.60 7.92
N PRO A 245 -5.35 -9.71 7.38
CA PRO A 245 -4.88 -10.85 8.16
C PRO A 245 -3.49 -10.57 8.74
N LEU A 246 -3.41 -9.59 9.64
CA LEU A 246 -2.15 -9.19 10.26
C LEU A 246 -1.67 -10.20 11.30
N ASP A 247 -0.37 -10.33 11.43
CA ASP A 247 0.29 -11.13 12.45
C ASP A 247 -0.10 -10.61 13.85
N PRO A 248 -0.69 -11.46 14.70
CA PRO A 248 -1.22 -11.03 16.01
C PRO A 248 -0.13 -10.59 16.99
N ARG A 249 1.14 -10.83 16.71
CA ARG A 249 2.26 -10.33 17.52
C ARG A 249 2.39 -8.81 17.48
N PHE A 250 1.89 -8.16 16.41
CA PHE A 250 1.91 -6.71 16.29
C PHE A 250 0.62 -6.11 16.85
N PRO A 251 0.70 -5.10 17.73
CA PRO A 251 -0.47 -4.36 18.18
C PRO A 251 -1.24 -3.74 17.02
N GLN A 252 -2.56 -3.78 17.10
CA GLN A 252 -3.43 -3.31 16.02
C GLN A 252 -4.17 -2.04 16.43
N VAL A 253 -4.23 -1.08 15.50
CA VAL A 253 -5.00 0.16 15.57
C VAL A 253 -6.24 -0.01 14.69
N ARG A 254 -7.44 0.22 15.23
CA ARG A 254 -8.71 0.13 14.51
C ARG A 254 -9.28 1.50 14.16
N GLN A 255 -8.87 2.52 14.89
CA GLN A 255 -9.22 3.92 14.66
C GLN A 255 -8.10 4.81 15.19
N TRP A 256 -7.86 5.92 14.52
CA TRP A 256 -6.75 6.81 14.88
C TRP A 256 -6.86 7.41 16.28
N SER A 257 -8.07 7.53 16.83
CA SER A 257 -8.27 7.98 18.21
C SER A 257 -7.72 7.03 19.28
N GLU A 258 -7.37 5.79 18.93
CA GLU A 258 -6.67 4.87 19.82
C GLU A 258 -5.18 5.21 20.01
N LEU A 259 -4.62 6.00 19.08
CA LEU A 259 -3.23 6.45 19.11
C LEU A 259 -3.18 7.92 19.50
N THR A 260 -2.49 8.22 20.58
CA THR A 260 -2.35 9.58 21.11
C THR A 260 -0.90 9.88 21.47
N VAL A 261 -0.59 11.15 21.73
CA VAL A 261 0.73 11.58 22.17
C VAL A 261 0.60 12.27 23.51
N SER A 262 1.38 11.83 24.51
CA SER A 262 1.55 12.58 25.75
C SER A 262 2.69 13.58 25.60
N SER A 263 2.50 14.77 26.15
CA SER A 263 3.53 15.80 26.29
C SER A 263 4.49 15.50 27.46
#